data_22476b5d2d2a91840e00ffa1053da3ae
#
_entry.id   22476b5d2d2a91840e00ffa1053da3ae
#
_cell.length_a   1.000
_cell.length_b   1.000
_cell.length_c   1.000
_cell.angle_alpha   90.00
_cell.angle_beta   90.00
_cell.angle_gamma   90.00
#
_symmetry.space_group_name_H-M   'P 1'
#
loop_
_entity.id
_entity.type
_entity.pdbx_description
1 polymer ?
#
loop_
_entity_poly.entity_id
_entity_poly.type
_entity_poly.pdbx_seq_one_letter_code
_entity_poly.pdbx_strand_id
1 'polypeptide(L)'
;MADNKLKPLLVVEDNPGIQKQLKWSFEGYQVLLAGDRSTALEQMQKQNIAVVTLDLGLPPDPTNASEGLAALQEILKLSPHSKVIVVTGNDDRANALKAISLGAYDFYQKPIEPDVLALIVDRAYQLYELEEENRRLVSDASHSPLDGVIGASKPMLAVCRLVEKVGPSEATSLVLGESGTGKELIAQALHNLSPRKDKPFVALNCAAIPDNLLESELFGYEKGAFTGAVKQTKGKIETARGGTLFLDEIGDMPMPLQAKMLRFLQERVI
;
A
#
# COMPACT_ATOMS: atom_id res chain seq x y z
N MET A 1 29.49 -6.03 -0.20
CA MET A 1 29.77 -6.30 -1.63
C MET A 1 28.42 -6.58 -2.26
N ALA A 2 27.88 -5.67 -3.05
CA ALA A 2 26.63 -5.89 -3.74
C ALA A 2 26.84 -7.01 -4.76
N ASP A 3 26.03 -8.06 -4.67
CA ASP A 3 25.98 -9.15 -5.64
C ASP A 3 25.62 -8.54 -7.00
N ASN A 4 26.60 -8.44 -7.89
CA ASN A 4 26.44 -7.86 -9.23
C ASN A 4 25.73 -8.89 -10.13
N LYS A 5 24.50 -9.25 -9.77
CA LYS A 5 23.67 -10.16 -10.55
C LYS A 5 23.22 -9.42 -11.80
N LEU A 6 23.61 -9.89 -12.97
CA LEU A 6 23.21 -9.32 -14.25
C LEU A 6 21.67 -9.25 -14.33
N LYS A 7 21.14 -8.15 -14.85
CA LYS A 7 19.70 -7.92 -15.00
C LYS A 7 19.13 -8.85 -16.09
N PRO A 8 18.03 -9.57 -15.84
CA PRO A 8 17.46 -10.52 -16.81
C PRO A 8 16.74 -9.78 -17.95
N LEU A 9 17.16 -9.99 -19.17
CA LEU A 9 16.56 -9.47 -20.41
C LEU A 9 16.04 -10.64 -21.24
N LEU A 10 14.74 -10.67 -21.56
CA LEU A 10 14.17 -11.67 -22.45
C LEU A 10 14.16 -11.15 -23.90
N VAL A 11 14.76 -11.91 -24.78
CA VAL A 11 14.75 -11.68 -26.23
C VAL A 11 13.88 -12.76 -26.88
N VAL A 12 12.76 -12.34 -27.44
CA VAL A 12 11.80 -13.21 -28.15
C VAL A 12 11.95 -12.95 -29.65
N GLU A 13 12.59 -13.86 -30.34
CA GLU A 13 12.94 -13.77 -31.76
C GLU A 13 13.04 -15.19 -32.31
N ASP A 14 12.45 -15.50 -33.46
CA ASP A 14 12.46 -16.85 -34.04
C ASP A 14 13.73 -17.15 -34.83
N ASN A 15 14.43 -16.11 -35.30
CA ASN A 15 15.66 -16.26 -36.09
C ASN A 15 16.89 -16.48 -35.18
N PRO A 16 17.54 -17.67 -35.22
CA PRO A 16 18.70 -17.96 -34.38
C PRO A 16 19.91 -17.05 -34.63
N GLY A 17 20.03 -16.50 -35.84
CA GLY A 17 21.11 -15.55 -36.18
C GLY A 17 20.95 -14.23 -35.45
N ILE A 18 19.73 -13.69 -35.44
CA ILE A 18 19.38 -12.45 -34.73
C ILE A 18 19.45 -12.66 -33.21
N GLN A 19 18.94 -13.80 -32.71
CA GLN A 19 19.09 -14.15 -31.29
C GLN A 19 20.56 -14.11 -30.83
N LYS A 20 21.45 -14.72 -31.63
CA LYS A 20 22.87 -14.75 -31.33
C LYS A 20 23.49 -13.35 -31.36
N GLN A 21 23.15 -12.53 -32.34
CA GLN A 21 23.59 -11.15 -32.46
C GLN A 21 23.15 -10.34 -31.23
N LEU A 22 21.87 -10.38 -30.87
CA LEU A 22 21.32 -9.64 -29.70
C LEU A 22 21.93 -10.12 -28.39
N LYS A 23 22.16 -11.42 -28.23
CA LYS A 23 22.83 -11.95 -27.05
C LYS A 23 24.22 -11.37 -26.85
N TRP A 24 25.00 -11.18 -27.91
CA TRP A 24 26.33 -10.55 -27.84
C TRP A 24 26.27 -9.04 -27.62
N SER A 25 25.23 -8.38 -28.13
CA SER A 25 25.07 -6.93 -28.01
C SER A 25 24.64 -6.49 -26.61
N PHE A 26 24.02 -7.38 -25.83
CA PHE A 26 23.54 -7.10 -24.48
C PHE A 26 24.45 -7.72 -23.40
N GLU A 27 25.78 -7.53 -23.51
CA GLU A 27 26.76 -8.10 -22.56
C GLU A 27 26.55 -7.69 -21.11
N GLY A 28 25.89 -6.53 -20.85
CA GLY A 28 25.54 -6.04 -19.51
C GLY A 28 24.32 -6.71 -18.87
N TYR A 29 23.67 -7.66 -19.59
CA TYR A 29 22.44 -8.31 -19.18
C TYR A 29 22.55 -9.83 -19.14
N GLN A 30 21.75 -10.48 -18.30
CA GLN A 30 21.51 -11.92 -18.39
C GLN A 30 20.47 -12.16 -19.50
N VAL A 31 20.93 -12.35 -20.73
CA VAL A 31 20.06 -12.54 -21.88
C VAL A 31 19.45 -13.94 -21.88
N LEU A 32 18.12 -13.99 -21.85
CA LEU A 32 17.30 -15.17 -22.00
C LEU A 32 16.71 -15.16 -23.40
N LEU A 33 16.71 -16.29 -24.07
CA LEU A 33 16.24 -16.41 -25.43
C LEU A 33 14.96 -17.25 -25.48
N ALA A 34 14.01 -16.81 -26.30
CA ALA A 34 12.80 -17.56 -26.65
C ALA A 34 12.57 -17.46 -28.16
N GLY A 35 12.18 -18.56 -28.81
CA GLY A 35 11.91 -18.60 -30.23
C GLY A 35 10.44 -18.50 -30.62
N ASP A 36 9.55 -18.56 -29.66
CA ASP A 36 8.11 -18.57 -29.83
C ASP A 36 7.38 -18.05 -28.58
N ARG A 37 6.07 -17.88 -28.68
CA ARG A 37 5.21 -17.42 -27.60
C ARG A 37 5.27 -18.33 -26.37
N SER A 38 5.23 -19.65 -26.56
CA SER A 38 5.16 -20.60 -25.43
C SER A 38 6.45 -20.57 -24.60
N THR A 39 7.59 -20.60 -25.25
CA THR A 39 8.90 -20.50 -24.58
C THR A 39 9.11 -19.14 -23.91
N ALA A 40 8.61 -18.06 -24.50
CA ALA A 40 8.64 -16.73 -23.87
C ALA A 40 7.84 -16.71 -22.56
N LEU A 41 6.63 -17.24 -22.55
CA LEU A 41 5.79 -17.31 -21.35
C LEU A 41 6.38 -18.22 -20.26
N GLU A 42 6.98 -19.34 -20.65
CA GLU A 42 7.71 -20.18 -19.68
C GLU A 42 8.86 -19.43 -18.99
N GLN A 43 9.62 -18.62 -19.73
CA GLN A 43 10.69 -17.80 -19.13
C GLN A 43 10.11 -16.74 -18.16
N MET A 44 9.03 -16.09 -18.55
CA MET A 44 8.33 -15.11 -17.71
C MET A 44 7.79 -15.72 -16.40
N GLN A 45 7.36 -16.99 -16.42
CA GLN A 45 6.89 -17.70 -15.22
C GLN A 45 8.01 -18.16 -14.29
N LYS A 46 9.20 -18.47 -14.84
CA LYS A 46 10.36 -18.96 -14.07
C LYS A 46 11.05 -17.88 -13.25
N GLN A 47 11.01 -16.64 -13.71
CA GLN A 47 11.68 -15.52 -13.04
C GLN A 47 11.03 -14.17 -13.39
N ASN A 48 11.24 -13.20 -12.53
CA ASN A 48 10.76 -11.83 -12.77
C ASN A 48 11.64 -11.15 -13.83
N ILE A 49 11.06 -10.87 -15.00
CA ILE A 49 11.74 -10.23 -16.14
C ILE A 49 11.18 -8.82 -16.32
N ALA A 50 12.05 -7.84 -16.11
CA ALA A 50 11.68 -6.43 -16.17
C ALA A 50 11.53 -5.90 -17.60
N VAL A 51 12.37 -6.35 -18.53
CA VAL A 51 12.40 -5.88 -19.92
C VAL A 51 12.39 -7.05 -20.88
N VAL A 52 11.58 -6.94 -21.93
CA VAL A 52 11.41 -7.93 -23.00
C VAL A 52 11.54 -7.23 -24.33
N THR A 53 12.37 -7.75 -25.26
CA THR A 53 12.31 -7.42 -26.67
C THR A 53 11.50 -8.51 -27.38
N LEU A 54 10.53 -8.13 -28.18
CA LEU A 54 9.55 -9.05 -28.78
C LEU A 54 9.41 -8.81 -30.27
N ASP A 55 9.80 -9.79 -31.06
CA ASP A 55 9.45 -9.80 -32.49
C ASP A 55 7.95 -10.08 -32.67
N LEU A 56 7.31 -9.40 -33.62
CA LEU A 56 5.92 -9.66 -33.98
C LEU A 56 5.76 -10.85 -34.90
N GLY A 57 6.76 -11.14 -35.73
CA GLY A 57 6.74 -12.25 -36.69
C GLY A 57 7.15 -13.58 -36.04
N LEU A 58 6.33 -14.11 -35.14
CA LEU A 58 6.62 -15.38 -34.46
C LEU A 58 5.92 -16.59 -35.09
N PRO A 59 6.50 -17.82 -34.98
CA PRO A 59 5.81 -19.04 -35.39
C PRO A 59 4.48 -19.23 -34.61
N PRO A 60 3.45 -19.86 -35.19
CA PRO A 60 3.42 -20.57 -36.49
C PRO A 60 3.18 -19.68 -37.70
N ASP A 61 2.97 -18.37 -37.55
CA ASP A 61 2.70 -17.47 -38.69
C ASP A 61 3.67 -16.27 -38.69
N PRO A 62 4.94 -16.47 -39.14
CA PRO A 62 5.98 -15.41 -39.09
C PRO A 62 5.69 -14.23 -40.04
N THR A 63 4.76 -14.41 -41.00
CA THR A 63 4.40 -13.36 -41.94
C THR A 63 3.33 -12.40 -41.42
N ASN A 64 2.76 -12.72 -40.25
CA ASN A 64 1.69 -11.94 -39.62
C ASN A 64 2.07 -11.58 -38.18
N ALA A 65 1.58 -10.45 -37.70
CA ALA A 65 1.87 -9.97 -36.34
C ALA A 65 0.96 -10.61 -35.25
N SER A 66 0.05 -11.53 -35.64
CA SER A 66 -0.96 -12.09 -34.74
C SER A 66 -0.36 -12.77 -33.50
N GLU A 67 0.64 -13.61 -33.72
CA GLU A 67 1.30 -14.36 -32.62
C GLU A 67 2.13 -13.45 -31.68
N GLY A 68 2.87 -12.49 -32.26
CA GLY A 68 3.61 -11.51 -31.46
C GLY A 68 2.69 -10.60 -30.64
N LEU A 69 1.57 -10.15 -31.21
CA LEU A 69 0.58 -9.36 -30.46
C LEU A 69 -0.11 -10.18 -29.37
N ALA A 70 -0.39 -11.47 -29.61
CA ALA A 70 -0.91 -12.37 -28.59
C ALA A 70 0.13 -12.59 -27.47
N ALA A 71 1.40 -12.79 -27.81
CA ALA A 71 2.50 -12.90 -26.85
C ALA A 71 2.62 -11.64 -25.99
N LEU A 72 2.55 -10.45 -26.57
CA LEU A 72 2.53 -9.16 -25.86
C LEU A 72 1.44 -9.12 -24.80
N GLN A 73 0.21 -9.44 -25.18
CA GLN A 73 -0.93 -9.40 -24.25
C GLN A 73 -0.77 -10.40 -23.09
N GLU A 74 -0.30 -11.61 -23.37
CA GLU A 74 -0.09 -12.64 -22.35
C GLU A 74 1.08 -12.29 -21.42
N ILE A 75 2.19 -11.75 -21.95
CA ILE A 75 3.31 -11.26 -21.16
C ILE A 75 2.84 -10.14 -20.21
N LEU A 76 2.12 -9.16 -20.70
CA LEU A 76 1.60 -8.06 -19.88
C LEU A 76 0.52 -8.50 -18.90
N LYS A 77 -0.23 -9.56 -19.20
CA LYS A 77 -1.16 -10.17 -18.24
C LYS A 77 -0.44 -10.89 -17.10
N LEU A 78 0.66 -11.58 -17.39
CA LEU A 78 1.49 -12.24 -16.38
C LEU A 78 2.31 -11.25 -15.56
N SER A 79 2.88 -10.25 -16.21
CA SER A 79 3.74 -9.23 -15.62
C SER A 79 3.32 -7.82 -16.10
N PRO A 80 2.32 -7.19 -15.48
CA PRO A 80 1.77 -5.91 -15.94
C PRO A 80 2.77 -4.75 -15.93
N HIS A 81 3.86 -4.90 -15.24
CA HIS A 81 4.88 -3.87 -15.07
C HIS A 81 6.10 -4.06 -15.98
N SER A 82 6.24 -5.22 -16.62
CA SER A 82 7.32 -5.46 -17.58
C SER A 82 7.26 -4.49 -18.75
N LYS A 83 8.41 -4.01 -19.17
CA LYS A 83 8.55 -3.11 -20.33
C LYS A 83 8.80 -3.95 -21.56
N VAL A 84 7.80 -4.07 -22.43
CA VAL A 84 7.92 -4.83 -23.67
C VAL A 84 8.24 -3.88 -24.81
N ILE A 85 9.40 -4.08 -25.45
CA ILE A 85 9.84 -3.35 -26.64
C ILE A 85 9.55 -4.25 -27.83
N VAL A 86 8.66 -3.81 -28.69
CA VAL A 86 8.27 -4.57 -29.89
C VAL A 86 9.24 -4.28 -31.01
N VAL A 87 9.76 -5.32 -31.65
CA VAL A 87 10.62 -5.23 -32.85
C VAL A 87 9.78 -5.61 -34.07
N THR A 88 9.73 -4.74 -35.08
CA THR A 88 8.83 -4.94 -36.24
C THR A 88 9.53 -4.65 -37.56
N GLY A 89 9.02 -5.23 -38.67
CA GLY A 89 9.52 -4.95 -40.00
C GLY A 89 9.14 -3.55 -40.52
N ASN A 90 9.74 -3.16 -41.64
CA ASN A 90 9.68 -1.80 -42.20
C ASN A 90 8.24 -1.39 -42.64
N ASP A 91 7.39 -2.35 -43.04
CA ASP A 91 6.05 -2.06 -43.59
C ASP A 91 4.92 -2.18 -42.55
N ASP A 92 5.25 -2.34 -41.29
CA ASP A 92 4.29 -2.81 -40.27
C ASP A 92 3.92 -1.72 -39.21
N ARG A 93 3.86 -0.45 -39.68
CA ARG A 93 3.51 0.70 -38.81
C ARG A 93 2.15 0.53 -38.11
N ALA A 94 1.20 -0.12 -38.77
CA ALA A 94 -0.13 -0.36 -38.18
C ALA A 94 -0.04 -1.33 -36.98
N ASN A 95 0.78 -2.39 -37.07
CA ASN A 95 0.99 -3.34 -36.00
C ASN A 95 1.84 -2.75 -34.85
N ALA A 96 2.79 -1.86 -35.14
CA ALA A 96 3.52 -1.11 -34.13
C ALA A 96 2.56 -0.22 -33.29
N LEU A 97 1.68 0.55 -33.94
CA LEU A 97 0.67 1.35 -33.24
C LEU A 97 -0.31 0.50 -32.42
N LYS A 98 -0.71 -0.65 -32.97
CA LYS A 98 -1.55 -1.61 -32.25
C LYS A 98 -0.83 -2.18 -31.03
N ALA A 99 0.45 -2.51 -31.12
CA ALA A 99 1.25 -2.98 -29.98
C ALA A 99 1.31 -1.92 -28.86
N ILE A 100 1.55 -0.65 -29.21
CA ILE A 100 1.52 0.45 -28.23
C ILE A 100 0.14 0.57 -27.57
N SER A 101 -0.95 0.47 -28.35
CA SER A 101 -2.30 0.52 -27.78
C SER A 101 -2.64 -0.66 -26.87
N LEU A 102 -1.93 -1.78 -27.01
CA LEU A 102 -2.03 -2.97 -26.15
C LEU A 102 -1.11 -2.91 -24.93
N GLY A 103 -0.30 -1.85 -24.79
CA GLY A 103 0.53 -1.62 -23.62
C GLY A 103 2.03 -1.89 -23.81
N ALA A 104 2.50 -2.06 -25.05
CA ALA A 104 3.94 -2.10 -25.30
C ALA A 104 4.59 -0.78 -24.84
N TYR A 105 5.77 -0.89 -24.24
CA TYR A 105 6.54 0.26 -23.78
C TYR A 105 7.02 1.14 -24.92
N ASP A 106 7.58 0.50 -25.97
CA ASP A 106 8.11 1.14 -27.15
C ASP A 106 8.10 0.16 -28.34
N PHE A 107 8.37 0.66 -29.52
CA PHE A 107 8.63 -0.19 -30.68
C PHE A 107 9.93 0.20 -31.37
N TYR A 108 10.58 -0.78 -32.00
CA TYR A 108 11.81 -0.63 -32.77
C TYR A 108 11.64 -1.21 -34.17
N GLN A 109 12.09 -0.49 -35.19
CA GLN A 109 11.95 -0.92 -36.58
C GLN A 109 13.19 -1.63 -37.06
N LYS A 110 13.03 -2.82 -37.69
CA LYS A 110 14.12 -3.54 -38.36
C LYS A 110 14.61 -2.72 -39.61
N PRO A 111 15.93 -2.67 -39.94
CA PRO A 111 16.99 -3.52 -39.40
C PRO A 111 17.45 -3.13 -38.00
N ILE A 112 17.85 -4.14 -37.23
CA ILE A 112 18.27 -3.93 -35.84
C ILE A 112 19.68 -3.32 -35.82
N GLU A 113 19.77 -2.11 -35.27
CA GLU A 113 21.04 -1.48 -34.85
C GLU A 113 21.24 -1.75 -33.36
N PRO A 114 22.18 -2.62 -32.98
CA PRO A 114 22.32 -3.11 -31.62
C PRO A 114 22.50 -1.99 -30.59
N ASP A 115 23.29 -0.97 -30.91
CA ASP A 115 23.58 0.13 -29.98
C ASP A 115 22.35 1.00 -29.69
N VAL A 116 21.49 1.20 -30.71
CA VAL A 116 20.23 1.95 -30.57
C VAL A 116 19.22 1.15 -29.75
N LEU A 117 19.08 -0.14 -30.03
CA LEU A 117 18.19 -1.00 -29.27
C LEU A 117 18.64 -1.14 -27.82
N ALA A 118 19.96 -1.22 -27.56
CA ALA A 118 20.52 -1.25 -26.21
C ALA A 118 20.13 0.00 -25.42
N LEU A 119 20.19 1.17 -26.03
CA LEU A 119 19.78 2.44 -25.40
C LEU A 119 18.28 2.45 -25.00
N ILE A 120 17.42 1.85 -25.84
CA ILE A 120 15.98 1.72 -25.52
C ILE A 120 15.77 0.72 -24.36
N VAL A 121 16.53 -0.39 -24.36
CA VAL A 121 16.50 -1.37 -23.26
C VAL A 121 16.96 -0.74 -21.95
N ASP A 122 18.05 0.04 -21.96
CA ASP A 122 18.56 0.73 -20.77
C ASP A 122 17.50 1.73 -20.20
N ARG A 123 16.87 2.51 -21.06
CA ARG A 123 15.78 3.43 -20.67
C ARG A 123 14.58 2.69 -20.08
N ALA A 124 14.21 1.56 -20.70
CA ALA A 124 13.13 0.72 -20.20
C ALA A 124 13.44 0.17 -18.80
N TYR A 125 14.69 -0.23 -18.55
CA TYR A 125 15.13 -0.65 -17.23
C TYR A 125 15.11 0.46 -16.20
N GLN A 126 15.62 1.64 -16.53
CA GLN A 126 15.59 2.80 -15.63
C GLN A 126 14.16 3.15 -15.22
N LEU A 127 13.23 3.15 -16.18
CA LEU A 127 11.83 3.41 -15.89
C LEU A 127 11.21 2.32 -15.00
N TYR A 128 11.49 1.04 -15.29
CA TYR A 128 11.01 -0.07 -14.47
C TYR A 128 11.51 0.04 -13.03
N GLU A 129 12.80 0.32 -12.83
CA GLU A 129 13.41 0.47 -11.50
C GLU A 129 12.81 1.64 -10.74
N LEU A 130 12.60 2.79 -11.41
CA LEU A 130 11.97 3.95 -10.80
C LEU A 130 10.52 3.67 -10.37
N GLU A 131 9.76 3.00 -11.22
CA GLU A 131 8.38 2.61 -10.90
C GLU A 131 8.33 1.55 -9.78
N GLU A 132 9.30 0.61 -9.75
CA GLU A 132 9.41 -0.40 -8.70
C GLU A 132 9.75 0.25 -7.35
N GLU A 133 10.69 1.19 -7.33
CA GLU A 133 11.04 1.97 -6.14
C GLU A 133 9.84 2.79 -5.65
N ASN A 134 9.12 3.43 -6.57
CA ASN A 134 7.90 4.17 -6.22
C ASN A 134 6.83 3.25 -5.63
N ARG A 135 6.60 2.06 -6.21
CA ARG A 135 5.69 1.04 -5.66
C ARG A 135 6.12 0.58 -4.27
N ARG A 136 7.42 0.35 -4.05
CA ARG A 136 7.96 0.00 -2.73
C ARG A 136 7.72 1.11 -1.72
N LEU A 137 8.05 2.35 -2.07
CA LEU A 137 7.80 3.51 -1.20
C LEU A 137 6.31 3.70 -0.89
N VAL A 138 5.43 3.46 -1.86
CA VAL A 138 3.97 3.50 -1.67
C VAL A 138 3.50 2.30 -0.84
N SER A 139 4.05 1.10 -1.03
CA SER A 139 3.71 -0.08 -0.22
C SER A 139 4.23 0.03 1.21
N ASP A 140 5.43 0.56 1.41
CA ASP A 140 5.99 0.84 2.73
C ASP A 140 5.21 1.97 3.43
N ALA A 141 4.71 2.95 2.66
CA ALA A 141 3.79 3.97 3.16
C ALA A 141 2.35 3.47 3.37
N SER A 142 1.97 2.34 2.77
CA SER A 142 0.64 1.73 2.94
C SER A 142 0.54 0.80 4.14
N HIS A 143 1.66 0.43 4.78
CA HIS A 143 1.62 -0.02 6.16
C HIS A 143 1.35 1.22 7.02
N SER A 144 0.11 1.35 7.47
CA SER A 144 -0.20 2.37 8.48
C SER A 144 0.82 2.24 9.60
N PRO A 145 1.49 3.31 10.04
CA PRO A 145 2.41 3.25 11.18
C PRO A 145 1.71 2.87 12.48
N LEU A 146 0.38 2.73 12.46
CA LEU A 146 -0.45 2.38 13.59
C LEU A 146 -1.07 0.99 13.41
N ASP A 147 -0.82 0.08 14.34
CA ASP A 147 -1.41 -1.24 14.37
C ASP A 147 -2.95 -1.18 14.31
N GLY A 148 -3.54 -1.92 13.38
CA GLY A 148 -4.99 -2.01 13.20
C GLY A 148 -5.63 -0.87 12.40
N VAL A 149 -4.90 0.19 12.04
CA VAL A 149 -5.41 1.26 11.18
C VAL A 149 -5.07 0.95 9.73
N ILE A 150 -6.08 0.77 8.88
CA ILE A 150 -5.91 0.55 7.45
C ILE A 150 -6.19 1.87 6.72
N GLY A 151 -5.18 2.42 6.04
CA GLY A 151 -5.38 3.61 5.22
C GLY A 151 -4.07 4.19 4.68
N ALA A 152 -4.01 4.29 3.35
CA ALA A 152 -2.88 4.84 2.59
C ALA A 152 -3.15 6.24 2.02
N SER A 153 -4.33 6.84 2.29
CA SER A 153 -4.64 8.16 1.79
C SER A 153 -3.77 9.23 2.48
N LYS A 154 -3.40 10.28 1.73
CA LYS A 154 -2.62 11.40 2.29
C LYS A 154 -3.23 12.00 3.57
N PRO A 155 -4.57 12.22 3.68
CA PRO A 155 -5.17 12.68 4.92
C PRO A 155 -5.01 11.69 6.07
N MET A 156 -5.20 10.39 5.85
CA MET A 156 -5.04 9.38 6.90
C MET A 156 -3.59 9.28 7.38
N LEU A 157 -2.62 9.32 6.48
CA LEU A 157 -1.20 9.35 6.86
C LEU A 157 -0.84 10.58 7.70
N ALA A 158 -1.48 11.74 7.44
CA ALA A 158 -1.31 12.92 8.27
C ALA A 158 -1.88 12.71 9.69
N VAL A 159 -3.03 12.04 9.81
CA VAL A 159 -3.61 11.64 11.11
C VAL A 159 -2.67 10.68 11.84
N CYS A 160 -2.15 9.64 11.16
CA CYS A 160 -1.21 8.69 11.77
C CYS A 160 0.04 9.38 12.33
N ARG A 161 0.65 10.28 11.56
CA ARG A 161 1.81 11.08 12.03
C ARG A 161 1.48 11.95 13.23
N LEU A 162 0.27 12.50 13.29
CA LEU A 162 -0.18 13.28 14.45
C LEU A 162 -0.33 12.39 15.68
N VAL A 163 -0.89 11.20 15.52
CA VAL A 163 -1.03 10.19 16.59
C VAL A 163 0.33 9.77 17.13
N GLU A 164 1.31 9.48 16.26
CA GLU A 164 2.68 9.16 16.65
C GLU A 164 3.33 10.29 17.46
N LYS A 165 3.09 11.54 17.06
CA LYS A 165 3.64 12.72 17.74
C LYS A 165 2.98 12.97 19.10
N VAL A 166 1.66 12.76 19.21
CA VAL A 166 0.86 13.05 20.42
C VAL A 166 0.88 11.88 21.40
N GLY A 167 0.91 10.63 20.91
CA GLY A 167 0.85 9.41 21.74
C GLY A 167 1.81 9.40 22.94
N PRO A 168 3.10 9.77 22.80
CA PRO A 168 4.03 9.82 23.92
C PRO A 168 3.73 10.92 24.96
N SER A 169 2.83 11.86 24.67
CA SER A 169 2.49 12.96 25.55
C SER A 169 1.37 12.61 26.54
N GLU A 170 1.20 13.43 27.59
CA GLU A 170 0.08 13.32 28.54
C GLU A 170 -1.12 14.21 28.14
N ALA A 171 -1.10 14.79 26.97
CA ALA A 171 -2.12 15.74 26.54
C ALA A 171 -3.49 15.06 26.35
N THR A 172 -4.54 15.71 26.84
CA THR A 172 -5.91 15.34 26.50
C THR A 172 -6.15 15.60 25.03
N SER A 173 -6.62 14.58 24.33
CA SER A 173 -6.80 14.61 22.86
C SER A 173 -8.27 14.51 22.50
N LEU A 174 -8.73 15.33 21.56
CA LEU A 174 -10.06 15.26 20.98
C LEU A 174 -9.96 14.64 19.58
N VAL A 175 -10.63 13.51 19.38
CA VAL A 175 -10.71 12.82 18.08
C VAL A 175 -12.02 13.16 17.41
N LEU A 176 -11.96 13.85 16.27
CA LEU A 176 -13.13 14.28 15.50
C LEU A 176 -13.30 13.40 14.25
N GLY A 177 -14.55 13.04 13.96
CA GLY A 177 -14.90 12.25 12.77
C GLY A 177 -16.34 11.78 12.83
N GLU A 178 -16.90 11.45 11.66
CA GLU A 178 -18.25 10.88 11.55
C GLU A 178 -18.36 9.52 12.24
N SER A 179 -19.57 9.03 12.46
CA SER A 179 -19.78 7.69 13.02
C SER A 179 -19.18 6.62 12.07
N GLY A 180 -18.55 5.60 12.64
CA GLY A 180 -17.94 4.51 11.87
C GLY A 180 -16.60 4.82 11.21
N THR A 181 -16.00 6.02 11.38
CA THR A 181 -14.69 6.38 10.79
C THR A 181 -13.48 5.80 11.52
N GLY A 182 -13.67 5.04 12.60
CA GLY A 182 -12.59 4.40 13.35
C GLY A 182 -11.99 5.25 14.48
N LYS A 183 -12.75 6.18 15.07
CA LYS A 183 -12.31 7.00 16.22
C LYS A 183 -11.73 6.17 17.35
N GLU A 184 -12.34 5.02 17.67
CA GLU A 184 -11.87 4.11 18.72
C GLU A 184 -10.50 3.49 18.39
N LEU A 185 -10.25 3.13 17.12
CA LEU A 185 -8.94 2.64 16.70
C LEU A 185 -7.83 3.68 16.89
N ILE A 186 -8.13 4.95 16.61
CA ILE A 186 -7.21 6.06 16.83
C ILE A 186 -6.96 6.27 18.34
N ALA A 187 -8.00 6.18 19.18
CA ALA A 187 -7.86 6.28 20.64
C ALA A 187 -7.02 5.12 21.20
N GLN A 188 -7.24 3.89 20.69
CA GLN A 188 -6.43 2.73 21.07
C GLN A 188 -4.96 2.88 20.62
N ALA A 189 -4.72 3.42 19.42
CA ALA A 189 -3.38 3.69 18.93
C ALA A 189 -2.65 4.74 19.79
N LEU A 190 -3.32 5.82 20.19
CA LEU A 190 -2.79 6.81 21.12
C LEU A 190 -2.39 6.18 22.47
N HIS A 191 -3.22 5.28 23.00
CA HIS A 191 -2.92 4.53 24.21
C HIS A 191 -1.69 3.64 24.04
N ASN A 192 -1.62 2.86 22.96
CA ASN A 192 -0.54 1.91 22.68
C ASN A 192 0.82 2.61 22.48
N LEU A 193 0.82 3.84 21.97
CA LEU A 193 2.03 4.66 21.80
C LEU A 193 2.39 5.47 23.06
N SER A 194 1.53 5.47 24.08
CA SER A 194 1.76 6.24 25.31
C SER A 194 2.65 5.48 26.30
N PRO A 195 3.27 6.18 27.27
CA PRO A 195 3.94 5.55 28.40
C PRO A 195 3.01 4.67 29.27
N ARG A 196 1.71 4.73 29.02
CA ARG A 196 0.64 4.01 29.74
C ARG A 196 0.13 2.77 28.99
N LYS A 197 0.79 2.32 27.92
CA LYS A 197 0.35 1.20 27.07
C LYS A 197 0.04 -0.09 27.84
N ASP A 198 0.74 -0.33 28.96
CA ASP A 198 0.57 -1.51 29.82
C ASP A 198 -0.43 -1.26 30.97
N LYS A 199 -1.13 -0.13 30.97
CA LYS A 199 -2.13 0.27 31.96
C LYS A 199 -3.54 0.11 31.37
N PRO A 200 -4.60 0.20 32.20
CA PRO A 200 -5.96 0.04 31.70
C PRO A 200 -6.33 1.05 30.60
N PHE A 201 -6.92 0.54 29.52
CA PHE A 201 -7.67 1.34 28.54
C PHE A 201 -9.15 1.12 28.83
N VAL A 202 -9.85 2.16 29.24
CA VAL A 202 -11.27 2.10 29.58
C VAL A 202 -12.06 2.94 28.59
N ALA A 203 -12.88 2.29 27.77
CA ALA A 203 -13.77 2.94 26.83
C ALA A 203 -15.19 3.04 27.41
N LEU A 204 -15.83 4.17 27.17
CA LEU A 204 -17.22 4.42 27.52
C LEU A 204 -17.89 5.16 26.38
N ASN A 205 -19.00 4.62 25.88
CA ASN A 205 -19.85 5.33 24.92
C ASN A 205 -20.95 6.08 25.66
N CYS A 206 -20.89 7.42 25.59
CA CYS A 206 -21.85 8.29 26.32
C CYS A 206 -23.27 8.17 25.78
N ALA A 207 -23.45 7.93 24.49
CA ALA A 207 -24.77 7.78 23.87
C ALA A 207 -25.45 6.43 24.20
N ALA A 208 -24.66 5.41 24.56
CA ALA A 208 -25.19 4.08 24.84
C ALA A 208 -25.77 3.92 26.27
N ILE A 209 -25.52 4.87 27.16
CA ILE A 209 -25.90 4.80 28.57
C ILE A 209 -27.03 5.81 28.83
N PRO A 210 -28.13 5.41 29.48
CA PRO A 210 -29.16 6.35 29.91
C PRO A 210 -28.61 7.49 30.77
N ASP A 211 -29.06 8.72 30.54
CA ASP A 211 -28.57 9.95 31.20
C ASP A 211 -28.50 9.86 32.72
N ASN A 212 -29.50 9.24 33.34
CA ASN A 212 -29.57 9.04 34.79
C ASN A 212 -28.58 8.05 35.37
N LEU A 213 -27.95 7.21 34.50
CA LEU A 213 -26.93 6.23 34.89
C LEU A 213 -25.51 6.67 34.50
N LEU A 214 -25.39 7.54 33.52
CA LEU A 214 -24.09 7.95 32.98
C LEU A 214 -23.20 8.59 34.05
N GLU A 215 -23.77 9.40 34.94
CA GLU A 215 -23.03 10.00 36.07
C GLU A 215 -22.49 8.94 37.03
N SER A 216 -23.30 7.96 37.39
CA SER A 216 -22.90 6.88 38.29
C SER A 216 -21.90 5.92 37.64
N GLU A 217 -21.97 5.69 36.33
CA GLU A 217 -20.98 4.92 35.61
C GLU A 217 -19.62 5.65 35.51
N LEU A 218 -19.63 6.96 35.29
CA LEU A 218 -18.41 7.75 35.17
C LEU A 218 -17.71 7.93 36.52
N PHE A 219 -18.42 8.43 37.52
CA PHE A 219 -17.85 8.85 38.80
C PHE A 219 -17.98 7.80 39.91
N GLY A 220 -18.86 6.79 39.71
CA GLY A 220 -19.17 5.85 40.78
C GLY A 220 -20.10 6.43 41.83
N TYR A 221 -20.35 5.68 42.90
CA TYR A 221 -21.17 6.11 44.01
C TYR A 221 -20.82 5.38 45.30
N GLU A 222 -21.01 6.07 46.44
CA GLU A 222 -20.88 5.50 47.77
C GLU A 222 -22.12 4.71 48.19
N LYS A 223 -21.97 3.80 49.13
CA LYS A 223 -23.07 3.06 49.70
C LYS A 223 -24.09 4.07 50.33
N GLY A 224 -25.35 3.97 49.89
CA GLY A 224 -26.43 4.85 50.38
C GLY A 224 -26.63 6.16 49.60
N ALA A 225 -25.88 6.39 48.52
CA ALA A 225 -26.02 7.61 47.72
C ALA A 225 -27.39 7.79 47.10
N PHE A 226 -28.13 6.69 46.82
CA PHE A 226 -29.52 6.70 46.35
C PHE A 226 -30.24 5.42 46.78
N THR A 227 -31.60 5.40 46.61
CA THR A 227 -32.42 4.21 46.90
C THR A 227 -32.02 3.05 45.97
N GLY A 228 -31.35 2.03 46.54
CA GLY A 228 -30.78 0.91 45.79
C GLY A 228 -29.25 0.82 45.81
N ALA A 229 -28.53 1.83 46.29
CA ALA A 229 -27.09 1.80 46.46
C ALA A 229 -26.65 0.93 47.66
N VAL A 230 -26.74 -0.39 47.51
CA VAL A 230 -26.46 -1.37 48.58
C VAL A 230 -24.98 -1.44 48.93
N LYS A 231 -24.09 -1.18 47.96
CA LYS A 231 -22.61 -1.19 48.10
C LYS A 231 -22.01 -0.05 47.30
N GLN A 232 -20.81 0.36 47.71
CA GLN A 232 -19.98 1.28 46.92
C GLN A 232 -19.65 0.68 45.54
N THR A 233 -19.68 1.49 44.50
CA THR A 233 -19.32 1.11 43.14
C THR A 233 -18.33 2.12 42.56
N LYS A 234 -17.18 1.61 42.10
CA LYS A 234 -16.14 2.43 41.45
C LYS A 234 -16.58 2.87 40.07
N GLY A 235 -16.36 4.14 39.78
CA GLY A 235 -16.62 4.69 38.45
C GLY A 235 -15.54 4.32 37.43
N LYS A 236 -15.84 4.56 36.14
CA LYS A 236 -14.90 4.33 35.04
C LYS A 236 -13.66 5.22 35.14
N ILE A 237 -13.80 6.44 35.66
CA ILE A 237 -12.67 7.35 35.88
C ILE A 237 -11.68 6.73 36.87
N GLU A 238 -12.18 6.18 38.01
CA GLU A 238 -11.35 5.50 39.00
C GLU A 238 -10.71 4.22 38.40
N THR A 239 -11.47 3.47 37.62
CA THR A 239 -11.00 2.24 36.95
C THR A 239 -9.88 2.54 35.93
N ALA A 240 -9.96 3.69 35.27
CA ALA A 240 -8.94 4.13 34.30
C ALA A 240 -7.69 4.76 34.96
N ARG A 241 -7.64 4.79 36.27
CA ARG A 241 -6.54 5.46 37.02
C ARG A 241 -5.16 4.96 36.60
N GLY A 242 -4.30 5.89 36.20
CA GLY A 242 -2.95 5.62 35.68
C GLY A 242 -2.92 5.10 34.25
N GLY A 243 -4.07 4.88 33.62
CA GLY A 243 -4.24 4.42 32.27
C GLY A 243 -4.83 5.49 31.34
N THR A 244 -5.77 5.09 30.48
CA THR A 244 -6.44 5.97 29.51
C THR A 244 -7.95 5.78 29.62
N LEU A 245 -8.68 6.87 29.74
CA LEU A 245 -10.14 6.90 29.60
C LEU A 245 -10.49 7.44 28.21
N PHE A 246 -11.23 6.66 27.44
CA PHE A 246 -11.77 7.06 26.16
C PHE A 246 -13.30 7.27 26.27
N LEU A 247 -13.76 8.48 25.99
CA LEU A 247 -15.17 8.83 25.98
C LEU A 247 -15.62 8.99 24.54
N ASP A 248 -16.39 8.02 24.03
CA ASP A 248 -17.00 8.10 22.72
C ASP A 248 -18.31 8.87 22.77
N GLU A 249 -18.66 9.53 21.66
CA GLU A 249 -19.86 10.37 21.51
C GLU A 249 -20.05 11.35 22.68
N ILE A 250 -18.95 12.03 23.06
CA ILE A 250 -18.95 12.98 24.19
C ILE A 250 -19.92 14.16 24.00
N GLY A 251 -20.30 14.45 22.75
CA GLY A 251 -21.30 15.47 22.43
C GLY A 251 -22.71 15.16 22.95
N ASP A 252 -23.02 13.89 23.21
CA ASP A 252 -24.31 13.45 23.72
C ASP A 252 -24.39 13.49 25.26
N MET A 253 -23.31 13.90 25.92
CA MET A 253 -23.30 14.02 27.39
C MET A 253 -24.24 15.14 27.87
N PRO A 254 -25.09 14.89 28.86
CA PRO A 254 -25.99 15.90 29.44
C PRO A 254 -25.25 17.12 29.97
N MET A 255 -25.76 18.32 29.78
CA MET A 255 -25.11 19.59 30.17
C MET A 255 -24.65 19.64 31.64
N PRO A 256 -25.43 19.16 32.64
CA PRO A 256 -24.95 19.14 34.04
C PRO A 256 -23.69 18.28 34.21
N LEU A 257 -23.61 17.18 33.46
CA LEU A 257 -22.49 16.25 33.54
C LEU A 257 -21.24 16.79 32.79
N GLN A 258 -21.43 17.57 31.73
CA GLN A 258 -20.33 18.28 31.07
C GLN A 258 -19.58 19.22 32.02
N ALA A 259 -20.31 19.95 32.86
CA ALA A 259 -19.69 20.84 33.87
C ALA A 259 -18.86 20.07 34.88
N LYS A 260 -19.32 18.89 35.35
CA LYS A 260 -18.54 18.01 36.27
C LYS A 260 -17.33 17.44 35.57
N MET A 261 -17.47 17.03 34.32
CA MET A 261 -16.35 16.51 33.53
C MET A 261 -15.29 17.59 33.31
N LEU A 262 -15.70 18.82 32.97
CA LEU A 262 -14.77 19.94 32.80
C LEU A 262 -13.96 20.18 34.07
N ARG A 263 -14.61 20.18 35.23
CA ARG A 263 -13.94 20.34 36.55
C ARG A 263 -12.96 19.18 36.77
N PHE A 264 -13.34 17.94 36.50
CA PHE A 264 -12.45 16.77 36.58
C PHE A 264 -11.21 16.93 35.67
N LEU A 265 -11.38 17.38 34.43
CA LEU A 265 -10.26 17.58 33.51
C LEU A 265 -9.29 18.66 33.96
N GLN A 266 -9.78 19.70 34.66
CA GLN A 266 -8.97 20.82 35.16
C GLN A 266 -8.27 20.48 36.49
N GLU A 267 -8.99 19.90 37.45
CA GLU A 267 -8.52 19.66 38.80
C GLU A 267 -7.91 18.27 39.00
N ARG A 268 -8.23 17.31 38.11
CA ARG A 268 -7.87 15.88 38.19
C ARG A 268 -8.26 15.21 39.49
N VAL A 269 -9.27 15.73 40.17
CA VAL A 269 -9.85 15.22 41.44
C VAL A 269 -11.31 14.82 41.16
N ILE A 270 -11.72 13.69 41.75
CA ILE A 270 -13.09 13.18 41.71
C ILE A 270 -13.83 13.60 42.98
#